data_a071a61762284f0355b96fffc49e5332
#
_entry.id   a071a61762284f0355b96fffc49e5332
#
_cell.length_a   1.000
_cell.length_b   1.000
_cell.length_c   1.000
_cell.angle_alpha   90.00
_cell.angle_beta   90.00
_cell.angle_gamma   90.00
#
_symmetry.space_group_name_H-M   'P 1'
#
loop_
_entity.id
_entity.type
_entity.pdbx_description
1 polymer ?
#
loop_
_entity_poly.entity_id
_entity_poly.type
_entity_poly.pdbx_seq_one_letter_code
_entity_poly.pdbx_strand_id
1 'polypeptide(L)'
;QGFYPDGIWTAPSDDALRRDIELGLAAGFNGARLHQKVFEERYYYWADRLGYITWGESPSWGMDANDVETARNFLSEWAECVVRDRNHPSLLTWTPMNEEWWPDNTQFPRFASDVYDLTGRLDPTRPVNTVSGGAVVRTDIWAVHNYEQNPAKLKEKIFSDGTFFHPRLRTTRDQTRNIGFNEVKATANYAWPQYDGSCPYLVDEFGGIKWVKDQEKQATDSQTESWGYGQAPRTLEEFYTRLEGQVDALLSLSGQVWGYCYTQLTDVEQEQNGIYCYDRSAKFDMDRIKAIFSKRP
;
A
#
# COMPACT_ATOMS: atom_id res chain seq x y z
N GLN A 1 3.03 -5.96 -4.88
CA GLN A 1 1.83 -6.61 -5.45
C GLN A 1 1.93 -8.14 -5.62
N GLY A 2 3.00 -8.81 -5.44
CA GLY A 2 3.09 -10.28 -5.50
C GLY A 2 2.79 -10.90 -6.87
N PHE A 3 3.07 -10.18 -7.95
CA PHE A 3 2.99 -10.67 -9.32
C PHE A 3 4.32 -11.29 -9.76
N TYR A 4 4.25 -12.28 -10.65
CA TYR A 4 5.39 -12.98 -11.20
C TYR A 4 5.31 -13.05 -12.73
N PRO A 5 6.44 -12.91 -13.46
CA PRO A 5 6.45 -12.99 -14.92
C PRO A 5 5.87 -14.30 -15.46
N ASP A 6 6.14 -15.42 -14.77
CA ASP A 6 5.79 -16.77 -15.24
C ASP A 6 4.45 -17.28 -14.71
N GLY A 7 3.80 -16.59 -13.79
CA GLY A 7 2.62 -17.13 -13.12
C GLY A 7 1.54 -16.10 -12.77
N ILE A 8 1.75 -14.86 -13.12
CA ILE A 8 0.90 -13.74 -12.73
C ILE A 8 0.74 -13.70 -11.20
N TRP A 9 -0.30 -14.30 -10.64
CA TRP A 9 -0.55 -14.34 -9.21
C TRP A 9 0.01 -15.56 -8.49
N THR A 10 0.44 -16.59 -9.24
CA THR A 10 1.01 -17.80 -8.67
C THR A 10 2.53 -17.72 -8.68
N ALA A 11 3.16 -17.87 -7.52
CA ALA A 11 4.60 -17.95 -7.45
C ALA A 11 5.12 -19.20 -8.20
N PRO A 12 6.19 -19.09 -9.01
CA PRO A 12 6.71 -20.22 -9.78
C PRO A 12 7.32 -21.31 -8.88
N SER A 13 7.72 -20.98 -7.66
CA SER A 13 8.30 -21.95 -6.71
C SER A 13 8.26 -21.40 -5.27
N ASP A 14 8.50 -22.28 -4.31
CA ASP A 14 8.72 -21.93 -2.90
C ASP A 14 9.93 -20.99 -2.71
N ASP A 15 11.00 -21.23 -3.47
CA ASP A 15 12.18 -20.34 -3.47
C ASP A 15 11.87 -18.94 -3.99
N ALA A 16 10.93 -18.77 -4.91
CA ALA A 16 10.51 -17.45 -5.39
C ALA A 16 9.82 -16.64 -4.28
N LEU A 17 8.98 -17.28 -3.47
CA LEU A 17 8.35 -16.65 -2.30
C LEU A 17 9.39 -16.18 -1.28
N ARG A 18 10.35 -17.06 -0.96
CA ARG A 18 11.47 -16.72 -0.06
C ARG A 18 12.30 -15.58 -0.62
N ARG A 19 12.58 -15.63 -1.93
CA ARG A 19 13.41 -14.63 -2.60
C ARG A 19 12.83 -13.22 -2.52
N ASP A 20 11.52 -13.04 -2.66
CA ASP A 20 10.89 -11.72 -2.54
C ASP A 20 11.08 -11.11 -1.14
N ILE A 21 11.06 -11.92 -0.09
CA ILE A 21 11.36 -11.48 1.27
C ILE A 21 12.84 -11.11 1.43
N GLU A 22 13.74 -11.95 0.93
CA GLU A 22 15.20 -11.68 0.95
C GLU A 22 15.53 -10.38 0.22
N LEU A 23 14.87 -10.10 -0.92
CA LEU A 23 15.03 -8.86 -1.67
C LEU A 23 14.53 -7.64 -0.87
N GLY A 24 13.39 -7.77 -0.19
CA GLY A 24 12.89 -6.73 0.70
C GLY A 24 13.89 -6.40 1.81
N LEU A 25 14.40 -7.42 2.50
CA LEU A 25 15.43 -7.26 3.54
C LEU A 25 16.74 -6.67 2.98
N ALA A 26 17.17 -7.11 1.79
CA ALA A 26 18.38 -6.61 1.14
C ALA A 26 18.25 -5.13 0.74
N ALA A 27 17.05 -4.68 0.39
CA ALA A 27 16.75 -3.27 0.10
C ALA A 27 16.64 -2.38 1.36
N GLY A 28 16.67 -2.98 2.56
CA GLY A 28 16.59 -2.25 3.83
C GLY A 28 15.19 -2.18 4.44
N PHE A 29 14.19 -2.85 3.87
CA PHE A 29 12.84 -2.95 4.44
C PHE A 29 12.80 -3.98 5.57
N ASN A 30 11.93 -3.76 6.54
CA ASN A 30 11.66 -4.70 7.63
C ASN A 30 10.35 -5.46 7.47
N GLY A 31 9.60 -5.18 6.42
CA GLY A 31 8.31 -5.81 6.16
C GLY A 31 7.70 -5.37 4.84
N ALA A 32 6.53 -5.91 4.53
CA ALA A 32 5.75 -5.56 3.37
C ALA A 32 4.25 -5.58 3.66
N ARG A 33 3.53 -4.65 3.07
CA ARG A 33 2.10 -4.73 2.88
C ARG A 33 1.83 -5.59 1.63
N LEU A 34 0.98 -6.60 1.76
CA LEU A 34 0.72 -7.59 0.72
C LEU A 34 -0.46 -7.15 -0.16
N HIS A 35 -0.23 -6.08 -0.92
CA HIS A 35 -1.24 -5.32 -1.66
C HIS A 35 -2.15 -6.18 -2.55
N GLN A 36 -3.46 -6.10 -2.30
CA GLN A 36 -4.54 -6.66 -3.14
C GLN A 36 -4.40 -8.16 -3.46
N LYS A 37 -3.78 -8.93 -2.57
CA LYS A 37 -3.59 -10.37 -2.76
C LYS A 37 -3.60 -11.10 -1.42
N VAL A 38 -4.35 -12.20 -1.34
CA VAL A 38 -4.16 -13.19 -0.30
C VAL A 38 -2.97 -14.07 -0.69
N PHE A 39 -1.86 -13.91 0.00
CA PHE A 39 -0.63 -14.63 -0.33
C PHE A 39 -0.73 -16.10 0.08
N GLU A 40 0.11 -16.93 -0.54
CA GLU A 40 0.28 -18.34 -0.21
C GLU A 40 0.80 -18.50 1.24
N GLU A 41 0.34 -19.51 1.97
CA GLU A 41 0.80 -19.80 3.34
C GLU A 41 2.32 -19.95 3.42
N ARG A 42 2.97 -20.44 2.35
CA ARG A 42 4.43 -20.56 2.26
C ARG A 42 5.16 -19.21 2.30
N TYR A 43 4.52 -18.12 1.84
CA TYR A 43 5.08 -16.78 1.99
C TYR A 43 5.16 -16.38 3.47
N TYR A 44 4.07 -16.57 4.23
CA TYR A 44 4.05 -16.30 5.68
C TYR A 44 5.03 -17.20 6.43
N TYR A 45 5.17 -18.48 6.06
CA TYR A 45 6.18 -19.36 6.63
C TYR A 45 7.60 -18.78 6.49
N TRP A 46 7.96 -18.28 5.31
CA TRP A 46 9.26 -17.65 5.10
C TRP A 46 9.38 -16.30 5.82
N ALA A 47 8.33 -15.51 5.87
CA ALA A 47 8.29 -14.27 6.63
C ALA A 47 8.51 -14.53 8.14
N ASP A 48 7.85 -15.55 8.70
CA ASP A 48 8.06 -16.00 10.08
C ASP A 48 9.51 -16.41 10.33
N ARG A 49 10.09 -17.18 9.41
CA ARG A 49 11.46 -17.70 9.52
C ARG A 49 12.54 -16.63 9.40
N LEU A 50 12.30 -15.61 8.57
CA LEU A 50 13.26 -14.56 8.27
C LEU A 50 13.05 -13.28 9.12
N GLY A 51 12.01 -13.26 9.96
CA GLY A 51 11.69 -12.10 10.80
C GLY A 51 11.20 -10.89 9.99
N TYR A 52 10.43 -11.13 8.92
CA TYR A 52 9.90 -10.09 8.02
C TYR A 52 8.44 -9.79 8.34
N ILE A 53 8.13 -8.55 8.67
CA ILE A 53 6.76 -8.15 9.04
C ILE A 53 5.86 -8.17 7.79
N THR A 54 4.63 -8.66 7.94
CA THR A 54 3.64 -8.68 6.87
C THR A 54 2.34 -8.02 7.29
N TRP A 55 1.64 -7.43 6.31
CA TRP A 55 0.26 -6.97 6.41
C TRP A 55 -0.61 -7.84 5.51
N GLY A 56 -1.53 -8.61 6.10
CA GLY A 56 -2.44 -9.47 5.36
C GLY A 56 -3.56 -8.66 4.72
N GLU A 57 -3.73 -8.81 3.41
CA GLU A 57 -4.68 -8.02 2.62
C GLU A 57 -5.53 -8.92 1.72
N SER A 58 -6.69 -8.43 1.31
CA SER A 58 -7.58 -9.08 0.34
C SER A 58 -7.71 -8.24 -0.92
N PRO A 59 -7.89 -8.84 -2.10
CA PRO A 59 -8.30 -8.10 -3.29
C PRO A 59 -9.73 -7.57 -3.08
N SER A 60 -9.91 -6.27 -3.26
CA SER A 60 -11.22 -5.62 -3.06
C SER A 60 -11.69 -4.80 -4.24
N TRP A 61 -10.79 -4.42 -5.16
CA TRP A 61 -11.17 -3.62 -6.32
C TRP A 61 -12.16 -4.37 -7.22
N GLY A 62 -13.18 -3.64 -7.66
CA GLY A 62 -14.28 -4.19 -8.46
C GLY A 62 -15.42 -4.80 -7.64
N MET A 63 -15.30 -4.82 -6.30
CA MET A 63 -16.37 -5.22 -5.42
C MET A 63 -17.47 -4.14 -5.35
N ASP A 64 -18.72 -4.53 -5.41
CA ASP A 64 -19.86 -3.65 -5.13
C ASP A 64 -20.49 -4.01 -3.77
N ALA A 65 -20.22 -3.21 -2.76
CA ALA A 65 -20.76 -3.41 -1.42
C ALA A 65 -22.29 -3.17 -1.32
N ASN A 66 -22.93 -2.61 -2.35
CA ASN A 66 -24.42 -2.56 -2.43
C ASN A 66 -25.02 -3.90 -2.86
N ASP A 67 -24.27 -4.73 -3.56
CA ASP A 67 -24.71 -6.06 -3.92
C ASP A 67 -24.57 -7.02 -2.75
N VAL A 68 -25.69 -7.56 -2.30
CA VAL A 68 -25.73 -8.45 -1.13
C VAL A 68 -24.93 -9.73 -1.34
N GLU A 69 -24.92 -10.27 -2.55
CA GLU A 69 -24.16 -11.50 -2.86
C GLU A 69 -22.66 -11.22 -2.84
N THR A 70 -22.22 -10.09 -3.41
CA THR A 70 -20.82 -9.65 -3.35
C THR A 70 -20.37 -9.45 -1.91
N ALA A 71 -21.15 -8.73 -1.10
CA ALA A 71 -20.84 -8.51 0.32
C ALA A 71 -20.75 -9.81 1.10
N ARG A 72 -21.70 -10.74 0.89
CA ARG A 72 -21.70 -12.05 1.54
C ARG A 72 -20.49 -12.89 1.18
N ASN A 73 -20.16 -12.95 -0.11
CA ASN A 73 -19.02 -13.72 -0.60
C ASN A 73 -17.71 -13.16 -0.05
N PHE A 74 -17.53 -11.84 -0.10
CA PHE A 74 -16.34 -11.19 0.47
C PHE A 74 -16.16 -11.51 1.95
N LEU A 75 -17.22 -11.35 2.77
CA LEU A 75 -17.16 -11.63 4.19
C LEU A 75 -16.81 -13.10 4.49
N SER A 76 -17.38 -14.04 3.70
CA SER A 76 -17.08 -15.46 3.84
C SER A 76 -15.63 -15.79 3.51
N GLU A 77 -15.14 -15.34 2.35
CA GLU A 77 -13.78 -15.59 1.89
C GLU A 77 -12.75 -14.91 2.82
N TRP A 78 -13.02 -13.66 3.23
CA TRP A 78 -12.16 -12.96 4.17
C TRP A 78 -12.07 -13.67 5.53
N ALA A 79 -13.18 -14.20 6.03
CA ALA A 79 -13.19 -14.98 7.27
C ALA A 79 -12.28 -16.21 7.17
N GLU A 80 -12.31 -16.92 6.04
CA GLU A 80 -11.42 -18.07 5.80
C GLU A 80 -9.95 -17.66 5.77
N CYS A 81 -9.62 -16.53 5.12
CA CYS A 81 -8.27 -15.99 5.09
C CYS A 81 -7.75 -15.66 6.50
N VAL A 82 -8.55 -14.96 7.31
CA VAL A 82 -8.16 -14.62 8.69
C VAL A 82 -7.96 -15.88 9.53
N VAL A 83 -8.87 -16.85 9.45
CA VAL A 83 -8.75 -18.11 10.21
C VAL A 83 -7.53 -18.90 9.79
N ARG A 84 -7.20 -18.93 8.49
CA ARG A 84 -6.01 -19.60 7.97
C ARG A 84 -4.72 -18.98 8.52
N ASP A 85 -4.61 -17.64 8.46
CA ASP A 85 -3.31 -16.95 8.60
C ASP A 85 -3.06 -16.35 9.99
N ARG A 86 -4.07 -16.23 10.85
CA ARG A 86 -3.96 -15.56 12.17
C ARG A 86 -2.91 -16.13 13.13
N ASN A 87 -2.35 -17.29 12.85
CA ASN A 87 -1.32 -17.91 13.70
C ASN A 87 0.11 -17.57 13.24
N HIS A 88 0.29 -16.83 12.14
CA HIS A 88 1.62 -16.41 11.68
C HIS A 88 2.15 -15.25 12.51
N PRO A 89 3.31 -15.38 13.21
CA PRO A 89 3.86 -14.29 14.00
C PRO A 89 4.38 -13.12 13.18
N SER A 90 4.70 -13.32 11.89
CA SER A 90 5.07 -12.24 10.97
C SER A 90 3.92 -11.31 10.62
N LEU A 91 2.67 -11.78 10.74
CA LEU A 91 1.49 -11.00 10.41
C LEU A 91 1.21 -9.98 11.52
N LEU A 92 1.32 -8.69 11.19
CA LEU A 92 1.17 -7.59 12.14
C LEU A 92 -0.24 -7.00 12.17
N THR A 93 -0.88 -6.89 11.01
CA THR A 93 -2.19 -6.25 10.86
C THR A 93 -2.98 -6.86 9.71
N TRP A 94 -4.29 -6.68 9.76
CA TRP A 94 -5.23 -7.04 8.72
C TRP A 94 -5.68 -5.82 7.92
N THR A 95 -5.65 -5.90 6.60
CA THR A 95 -6.13 -4.86 5.68
C THR A 95 -7.10 -5.46 4.68
N PRO A 96 -8.38 -5.61 5.03
CA PRO A 96 -9.36 -6.26 4.17
C PRO A 96 -9.58 -5.54 2.85
N MET A 97 -9.44 -4.21 2.79
CA MET A 97 -9.75 -3.42 1.61
C MET A 97 -8.67 -2.39 1.30
N ASN A 98 -8.52 -2.05 0.01
CA ASN A 98 -7.62 -1.03 -0.49
C ASN A 98 -8.35 0.00 -1.34
N GLU A 99 -8.15 1.30 -1.03
CA GLU A 99 -8.62 2.43 -1.84
C GLU A 99 -10.10 2.36 -2.24
N GLU A 100 -10.93 1.86 -1.35
CA GLU A 100 -12.37 1.85 -1.56
C GLU A 100 -12.95 3.25 -1.31
N TRP A 101 -13.51 3.82 -2.36
CA TRP A 101 -14.07 5.17 -2.41
C TRP A 101 -15.51 5.11 -2.95
N TRP A 102 -16.46 4.58 -2.20
CA TRP A 102 -17.83 4.39 -2.65
C TRP A 102 -18.82 5.40 -2.03
N PRO A 103 -18.77 6.67 -2.43
CA PRO A 103 -19.59 7.71 -1.80
C PRO A 103 -21.07 7.58 -2.11
N ASP A 104 -21.43 7.01 -3.25
CA ASP A 104 -22.82 6.79 -3.65
C ASP A 104 -23.38 5.48 -3.06
N ASN A 105 -22.53 4.71 -2.37
CA ASN A 105 -22.91 3.45 -1.78
C ASN A 105 -23.36 3.65 -0.33
N THR A 106 -24.67 3.68 -0.13
CA THR A 106 -25.28 3.84 1.20
C THR A 106 -24.99 2.64 2.12
N GLN A 107 -24.62 1.49 1.58
CA GLN A 107 -24.31 0.28 2.32
C GLN A 107 -22.83 0.17 2.71
N PHE A 108 -21.94 0.88 2.03
CA PHE A 108 -20.49 0.77 2.28
C PHE A 108 -20.11 1.02 3.75
N PRO A 109 -20.62 2.06 4.45
CA PRO A 109 -20.28 2.27 5.85
C PRO A 109 -20.67 1.10 6.76
N ARG A 110 -21.80 0.47 6.48
CA ARG A 110 -22.24 -0.71 7.21
C ARG A 110 -21.35 -1.91 6.87
N PHE A 111 -21.13 -2.17 5.60
CA PHE A 111 -20.29 -3.25 5.13
C PHE A 111 -18.86 -3.15 5.71
N ALA A 112 -18.23 -1.98 5.65
CA ALA A 112 -16.91 -1.76 6.23
C ALA A 112 -16.88 -1.98 7.75
N SER A 113 -17.95 -1.62 8.47
CA SER A 113 -18.09 -1.90 9.89
C SER A 113 -18.24 -3.41 10.16
N ASP A 114 -19.02 -4.11 9.34
CA ASP A 114 -19.20 -5.56 9.45
C ASP A 114 -17.87 -6.31 9.19
N VAL A 115 -17.09 -5.88 8.20
CA VAL A 115 -15.75 -6.43 7.93
C VAL A 115 -14.79 -6.19 9.08
N TYR A 116 -14.79 -4.98 9.66
CA TYR A 116 -13.99 -4.65 10.85
C TYR A 116 -14.36 -5.55 12.03
N ASP A 117 -15.63 -5.63 12.35
CA ASP A 117 -16.12 -6.43 13.49
C ASP A 117 -15.85 -7.92 13.30
N LEU A 118 -16.06 -8.46 12.09
CA LEU A 118 -15.73 -9.84 11.75
C LEU A 118 -14.26 -10.14 11.96
N THR A 119 -13.38 -9.28 11.42
CA THR A 119 -11.94 -9.45 11.54
C THR A 119 -11.48 -9.46 12.99
N GLY A 120 -11.91 -8.46 13.78
CA GLY A 120 -11.57 -8.35 15.20
C GLY A 120 -12.14 -9.49 16.08
N ARG A 121 -13.25 -10.10 15.66
CA ARG A 121 -13.81 -11.31 16.35
C ARG A 121 -13.01 -12.57 16.03
N LEU A 122 -12.53 -12.71 14.80
CA LEU A 122 -11.75 -13.87 14.36
C LEU A 122 -10.31 -13.79 14.84
N ASP A 123 -9.75 -12.58 14.93
CA ASP A 123 -8.43 -12.33 15.47
C ASP A 123 -8.41 -11.07 16.36
N PRO A 124 -8.66 -11.19 17.66
CA PRO A 124 -8.65 -10.07 18.59
C PRO A 124 -7.22 -9.62 18.98
N THR A 125 -6.20 -10.22 18.43
CA THR A 125 -4.80 -9.97 18.82
C THR A 125 -4.08 -8.97 17.92
N ARG A 126 -4.66 -8.66 16.76
CA ARG A 126 -4.07 -7.77 15.76
C ARG A 126 -4.97 -6.59 15.43
N PRO A 127 -4.39 -5.41 15.17
CA PRO A 127 -5.15 -4.27 14.69
C PRO A 127 -5.69 -4.51 13.28
N VAL A 128 -6.77 -3.81 12.96
CA VAL A 128 -7.41 -3.81 11.65
C VAL A 128 -7.27 -2.44 11.00
N ASN A 129 -6.58 -2.37 9.88
CA ASN A 129 -6.62 -1.25 8.94
C ASN A 129 -7.70 -1.54 7.91
N THR A 130 -8.94 -1.13 8.16
CA THR A 130 -10.10 -1.59 7.39
C THR A 130 -10.02 -1.26 5.92
N VAL A 131 -9.54 -0.04 5.59
CA VAL A 131 -9.33 0.42 4.21
C VAL A 131 -8.03 1.18 4.14
N SER A 132 -7.05 0.60 3.46
CA SER A 132 -5.79 1.27 3.18
C SER A 132 -6.01 2.42 2.19
N GLY A 133 -5.65 3.65 2.58
CA GLY A 133 -5.72 4.84 1.72
C GLY A 133 -7.10 5.26 1.22
N GLY A 134 -8.17 4.63 1.67
CA GLY A 134 -9.52 4.86 1.20
C GLY A 134 -10.46 5.50 2.23
N ALA A 135 -11.76 5.25 2.07
CA ALA A 135 -12.82 5.79 2.92
C ALA A 135 -12.88 5.06 4.26
N VAL A 136 -12.33 5.65 5.30
CA VAL A 136 -12.30 5.08 6.65
C VAL A 136 -13.66 5.22 7.34
N VAL A 137 -14.19 4.11 7.84
CA VAL A 137 -15.40 4.05 8.68
C VAL A 137 -15.03 3.73 10.12
N ARG A 138 -14.28 2.64 10.32
CA ARG A 138 -13.70 2.19 11.60
C ARG A 138 -12.34 1.59 11.29
N THR A 139 -11.35 1.89 12.15
CA THR A 139 -9.99 1.39 11.94
C THR A 139 -9.20 1.47 13.23
N ASP A 140 -8.20 0.60 13.40
CA ASP A 140 -7.21 0.67 14.48
C ASP A 140 -5.89 1.31 13.99
N ILE A 141 -5.74 1.51 12.69
CA ILE A 141 -4.60 2.18 12.06
C ILE A 141 -5.15 3.15 11.02
N TRP A 142 -4.74 4.42 11.09
CA TRP A 142 -5.10 5.41 10.07
C TRP A 142 -4.03 5.41 8.97
N ALA A 143 -4.37 4.85 7.83
CA ALA A 143 -3.46 4.70 6.71
C ALA A 143 -3.80 5.66 5.56
N VAL A 144 -2.78 6.29 4.97
CA VAL A 144 -2.95 7.23 3.86
C VAL A 144 -1.99 6.95 2.72
N HIS A 145 -2.44 7.18 1.49
CA HIS A 145 -1.63 7.13 0.28
C HIS A 145 -1.23 8.55 -0.14
N ASN A 146 0.05 8.78 -0.36
CA ASN A 146 0.53 10.09 -0.80
C ASN A 146 1.71 9.97 -1.74
N TYR A 147 1.48 10.18 -3.02
CA TYR A 147 2.46 10.10 -4.10
C TYR A 147 3.05 11.46 -4.51
N GLU A 148 3.02 12.45 -3.62
CA GLU A 148 3.69 13.72 -3.88
C GLU A 148 5.20 13.51 -4.07
N GLN A 149 5.72 13.98 -5.20
CA GLN A 149 7.11 13.75 -5.61
C GLN A 149 8.09 14.76 -5.02
N ASN A 150 7.62 15.93 -4.59
CA ASN A 150 8.46 16.91 -3.95
C ASN A 150 8.51 16.64 -2.43
N PRO A 151 9.69 16.38 -1.83
CA PRO A 151 9.81 16.02 -0.42
C PRO A 151 9.21 17.05 0.56
N ALA A 152 9.42 18.34 0.30
CA ALA A 152 8.89 19.40 1.17
C ALA A 152 7.35 19.45 1.12
N LYS A 153 6.78 19.31 -0.08
CA LYS A 153 5.32 19.24 -0.25
C LYS A 153 4.74 17.92 0.29
N LEU A 154 5.47 16.82 0.20
CA LEU A 154 5.07 15.54 0.80
C LEU A 154 4.90 15.70 2.31
N LYS A 155 5.89 16.29 2.97
CA LYS A 155 5.83 16.58 4.41
C LYS A 155 4.65 17.47 4.75
N GLU A 156 4.48 18.60 4.05
CA GLU A 156 3.40 19.55 4.24
C GLU A 156 2.02 18.89 4.06
N LYS A 157 1.87 18.04 3.06
CA LYS A 157 0.62 17.31 2.77
C LYS A 157 0.30 16.19 3.75
N ILE A 158 1.24 15.75 4.57
CA ILE A 158 1.01 14.75 5.61
C ILE A 158 0.69 15.45 6.93
N PHE A 159 1.49 16.40 7.32
CA PHE A 159 1.31 17.12 8.55
C PHE A 159 1.84 18.56 8.43
N SER A 160 0.98 19.54 8.64
CA SER A 160 1.32 20.96 8.70
C SER A 160 0.44 21.70 9.71
N ASP A 161 1.01 22.73 10.34
CA ASP A 161 0.31 23.61 11.28
C ASP A 161 -0.44 22.86 12.41
N GLY A 162 0.17 21.76 12.90
CA GLY A 162 -0.43 20.91 13.94
C GLY A 162 -1.58 20.03 13.47
N THR A 163 -1.80 19.94 12.17
CA THR A 163 -2.93 19.19 11.59
C THR A 163 -2.44 18.10 10.65
N PHE A 164 -2.96 16.90 10.83
CA PHE A 164 -2.77 15.80 9.87
C PHE A 164 -3.60 16.01 8.63
N PHE A 165 -3.04 15.62 7.49
CA PHE A 165 -3.81 15.51 6.27
C PHE A 165 -4.82 14.35 6.42
N HIS A 166 -6.07 14.69 6.19
CA HIS A 166 -7.11 13.70 5.97
C HIS A 166 -7.40 13.65 4.47
N PRO A 167 -7.36 12.48 3.82
CA PRO A 167 -8.02 12.36 2.55
C PRO A 167 -9.49 12.66 2.79
N ARG A 168 -9.87 13.90 2.54
CA ARG A 168 -11.27 14.33 2.69
C ARG A 168 -12.06 13.61 1.62
N LEU A 169 -13.01 12.83 2.03
CA LEU A 169 -14.18 12.56 1.21
C LEU A 169 -14.82 13.91 0.94
N ARG A 170 -14.64 14.42 -0.27
CA ARG A 170 -15.00 15.79 -0.56
C ARG A 170 -16.44 15.92 -0.96
N THR A 171 -17.07 16.88 -0.32
CA THR A 171 -18.36 17.44 -0.75
C THR A 171 -18.22 18.55 -1.80
N THR A 172 -17.00 18.94 -2.21
CA THR A 172 -16.78 20.04 -3.16
C THR A 172 -15.67 19.80 -4.17
N ARG A 173 -15.92 20.29 -5.36
CA ARG A 173 -15.22 20.16 -6.65
C ARG A 173 -13.73 20.50 -6.68
N ASP A 174 -13.16 21.11 -5.66
CA ASP A 174 -11.90 21.87 -5.80
C ASP A 174 -10.62 21.16 -5.33
N GLN A 175 -10.67 19.93 -4.85
CA GLN A 175 -9.49 19.33 -4.25
C GLN A 175 -9.07 17.96 -4.82
N THR A 176 -9.77 17.41 -5.80
CA THR A 176 -9.46 16.14 -6.46
C THR A 176 -8.26 16.19 -7.40
N ARG A 177 -7.66 17.34 -7.61
CA ARG A 177 -6.57 17.52 -8.59
C ARG A 177 -5.22 16.90 -8.19
N ASN A 178 -5.06 16.38 -6.97
CA ASN A 178 -3.74 15.95 -6.48
C ASN A 178 -3.63 14.46 -6.08
N ILE A 179 -4.70 13.71 -6.10
CA ILE A 179 -4.70 12.26 -5.96
C ILE A 179 -5.30 11.77 -7.27
N GLY A 180 -4.58 11.11 -8.13
CA GLY A 180 -5.00 10.73 -9.49
C GLY A 180 -6.27 9.87 -9.61
N PHE A 181 -7.21 9.98 -8.68
CA PHE A 181 -8.45 9.23 -8.60
C PHE A 181 -9.67 10.14 -8.70
N ASN A 182 -10.72 9.63 -9.35
CA ASN A 182 -11.96 10.30 -9.67
C ASN A 182 -12.65 10.98 -8.48
N GLU A 183 -13.36 12.08 -8.75
CA GLU A 183 -14.16 12.80 -7.75
C GLU A 183 -15.08 11.85 -6.97
N VAL A 184 -14.84 11.76 -5.68
CA VAL A 184 -15.72 11.03 -4.77
C VAL A 184 -16.84 11.97 -4.33
N LYS A 185 -18.07 11.69 -4.75
CA LYS A 185 -19.25 12.37 -4.24
C LYS A 185 -19.62 11.78 -2.90
N ALA A 186 -19.43 12.53 -1.82
CA ALA A 186 -19.89 12.10 -0.50
C ALA A 186 -21.42 11.88 -0.53
N THR A 187 -21.88 10.75 -0.02
CA THR A 187 -23.30 10.58 0.31
C THR A 187 -23.69 11.64 1.31
N ALA A 188 -24.70 12.44 1.00
CA ALA A 188 -25.09 13.61 1.78
C ALA A 188 -25.47 13.31 3.26
N ASN A 189 -25.53 12.05 3.66
CA ASN A 189 -26.12 11.60 4.92
C ASN A 189 -25.18 10.80 5.83
N TYR A 190 -23.89 10.61 5.50
CA TYR A 190 -22.95 9.92 6.36
C TYR A 190 -21.85 10.86 6.88
N ALA A 191 -21.71 10.97 8.21
CA ALA A 191 -20.64 11.71 8.84
C ALA A 191 -19.37 10.86 8.88
N TRP A 192 -18.51 11.04 7.89
CA TRP A 192 -17.24 10.31 7.82
C TRP A 192 -16.32 10.67 8.97
N PRO A 193 -15.74 9.69 9.66
CA PRO A 193 -14.76 9.91 10.70
C PRO A 193 -13.58 10.76 10.20
N GLN A 194 -13.03 11.55 11.10
CA GLN A 194 -11.79 12.28 10.89
C GLN A 194 -10.73 11.70 11.83
N TYR A 195 -9.47 11.75 11.44
CA TYR A 195 -8.39 11.35 12.33
C TYR A 195 -8.36 12.24 13.56
N ASP A 196 -8.41 11.63 14.73
CA ASP A 196 -8.47 12.30 16.03
C ASP A 196 -7.23 12.06 16.90
N GLY A 197 -6.23 11.34 16.36
CA GLY A 197 -5.01 10.99 17.10
C GLY A 197 -5.15 9.75 17.99
N SER A 198 -6.28 9.06 17.97
CA SER A 198 -6.54 7.89 18.82
C SER A 198 -5.83 6.62 18.40
N CYS A 199 -5.33 6.57 17.17
CA CYS A 199 -4.63 5.39 16.62
C CYS A 199 -3.37 5.81 15.84
N PRO A 200 -2.44 4.86 15.54
CA PRO A 200 -1.27 5.15 14.72
C PRO A 200 -1.63 5.69 13.34
N TYR A 201 -0.90 6.73 12.90
CA TYR A 201 -1.00 7.28 11.54
C TYR A 201 0.17 6.76 10.69
N LEU A 202 -0.12 6.14 9.56
CA LEU A 202 0.86 5.58 8.65
C LEU A 202 0.69 6.13 7.23
N VAL A 203 1.81 6.26 6.52
CA VAL A 203 1.83 6.53 5.08
C VAL A 203 2.13 5.21 4.39
N ASP A 204 1.11 4.41 4.16
CA ASP A 204 1.24 3.03 3.71
C ASP A 204 1.31 2.86 2.19
N GLU A 205 1.27 3.98 1.46
CA GLU A 205 1.76 4.08 0.08
C GLU A 205 2.38 5.45 -0.18
N PHE A 206 3.64 5.46 -0.66
CA PHE A 206 4.32 6.66 -1.12
C PHE A 206 5.40 6.34 -2.15
N GLY A 207 5.97 7.37 -2.73
CA GLY A 207 7.08 7.25 -3.68
C GLY A 207 6.60 6.93 -5.08
N GLY A 208 6.59 5.68 -5.45
CA GLY A 208 6.13 5.23 -6.77
C GLY A 208 6.87 5.88 -7.94
N ILE A 209 8.13 6.25 -7.74
CA ILE A 209 8.93 7.03 -8.71
C ILE A 209 9.18 6.17 -9.95
N LYS A 210 8.65 6.60 -11.10
CA LYS A 210 8.88 5.90 -12.37
C LYS A 210 10.37 5.88 -12.73
N TRP A 211 10.90 4.68 -12.98
CA TRP A 211 12.21 4.50 -13.60
C TRP A 211 12.25 3.22 -14.44
N VAL A 212 12.64 3.38 -15.71
CA VAL A 212 12.79 2.28 -16.66
C VAL A 212 14.26 1.98 -16.85
N LYS A 213 14.71 0.76 -16.53
CA LYS A 213 16.12 0.39 -16.57
C LYS A 213 16.75 0.45 -17.97
N ASP A 214 16.01 -0.03 -18.97
CA ASP A 214 16.47 -0.10 -20.37
C ASP A 214 15.54 0.72 -21.28
N GLN A 215 15.63 2.04 -21.23
CA GLN A 215 14.76 2.95 -21.99
C GLN A 215 14.78 2.70 -23.51
N GLU A 216 15.92 2.24 -24.06
CA GLU A 216 16.06 1.96 -25.50
C GLU A 216 15.30 0.70 -25.96
N LYS A 217 15.13 -0.31 -25.09
CA LYS A 217 14.43 -1.55 -25.43
C LYS A 217 12.90 -1.41 -25.40
N GLN A 218 12.38 -0.47 -24.63
CA GLN A 218 10.93 -0.27 -24.52
C GLN A 218 10.30 0.47 -25.70
N ALA A 219 11.08 1.26 -26.43
CA ALA A 219 10.61 2.01 -27.60
C ALA A 219 10.16 1.10 -28.76
N THR A 220 10.50 -0.19 -28.73
CA THR A 220 10.27 -1.12 -29.84
C THR A 220 9.21 -2.19 -29.59
N ASP A 221 8.76 -2.43 -28.37
CA ASP A 221 8.01 -3.68 -28.07
C ASP A 221 6.70 -3.54 -27.28
N SER A 222 6.29 -2.37 -26.79
CA SER A 222 5.04 -2.29 -26.05
C SER A 222 4.03 -1.30 -26.66
N GLN A 223 2.86 -1.80 -26.98
CA GLN A 223 1.67 -0.98 -27.32
C GLN A 223 1.14 -0.20 -26.10
N THR A 224 1.69 -0.41 -24.91
CA THR A 224 1.26 0.20 -23.64
C THR A 224 2.41 1.01 -23.04
N GLU A 225 2.16 2.28 -22.78
CA GLU A 225 3.14 3.17 -22.16
C GLU A 225 3.38 2.77 -20.69
N SER A 226 4.66 2.67 -20.28
CA SER A 226 5.02 2.45 -18.88
C SER A 226 4.64 3.64 -18.02
N TRP A 227 4.23 3.40 -16.78
CA TRP A 227 3.79 4.44 -15.87
C TRP A 227 4.41 4.32 -14.45
N GLY A 228 4.24 5.35 -13.70
CA GLY A 228 4.57 5.54 -12.30
C GLY A 228 4.08 6.92 -11.88
N TYR A 229 4.32 7.33 -10.64
CA TYR A 229 3.75 8.55 -10.10
C TYR A 229 4.63 9.77 -10.39
N GLY A 230 3.99 10.85 -10.81
CA GLY A 230 4.62 12.12 -11.12
C GLY A 230 5.51 12.08 -12.37
N GLN A 231 6.34 13.11 -12.53
CA GLN A 231 7.27 13.18 -13.65
C GLN A 231 8.47 12.27 -13.42
N ALA A 232 8.80 11.43 -14.39
CA ALA A 232 9.97 10.56 -14.33
C ALA A 232 11.27 11.39 -14.15
N PRO A 233 12.20 10.97 -13.29
CA PRO A 233 13.52 11.57 -13.17
C PRO A 233 14.29 11.44 -14.49
N ARG A 234 15.13 12.41 -14.78
CA ARG A 234 15.96 12.42 -16.00
C ARG A 234 17.25 11.61 -15.84
N THR A 235 17.71 11.45 -14.60
CA THR A 235 18.96 10.76 -14.25
C THR A 235 18.76 9.88 -13.01
N LEU A 236 19.62 8.87 -12.85
CA LEU A 236 19.66 8.06 -11.63
C LEU A 236 19.94 8.92 -10.39
N GLU A 237 20.77 9.95 -10.52
CA GLU A 237 21.07 10.84 -9.39
C GLU A 237 19.84 11.65 -8.97
N GLU A 238 19.04 12.11 -9.92
CA GLU A 238 17.74 12.74 -9.60
C GLU A 238 16.78 11.76 -8.93
N PHE A 239 16.75 10.50 -9.38
CA PHE A 239 15.96 9.45 -8.74
C PHE A 239 16.35 9.26 -7.27
N TYR A 240 17.64 9.06 -7.01
CA TYR A 240 18.14 8.84 -5.64
C TYR A 240 17.90 10.06 -4.75
N THR A 241 18.19 11.26 -5.25
CA THR A 241 17.97 12.51 -4.49
C THR A 241 16.49 12.66 -4.09
N ARG A 242 15.59 12.35 -5.02
CA ARG A 242 14.14 12.43 -4.77
C ARG A 242 13.70 11.38 -3.76
N LEU A 243 14.10 10.13 -3.95
CA LEU A 243 13.76 9.02 -3.06
C LEU A 243 14.29 9.30 -1.64
N GLU A 244 15.55 9.67 -1.51
CA GLU A 244 16.16 10.00 -0.23
C GLU A 244 15.45 11.16 0.45
N GLY A 245 15.15 12.22 -0.28
CA GLY A 245 14.41 13.37 0.25
C GLY A 245 12.99 13.01 0.72
N GLN A 246 12.29 12.11 0.01
CA GLN A 246 10.97 11.63 0.46
C GLN A 246 11.08 10.82 1.75
N VAL A 247 12.07 9.93 1.86
CA VAL A 247 12.30 9.15 3.09
C VAL A 247 12.67 10.08 4.25
N ASP A 248 13.56 11.04 4.04
CA ASP A 248 13.95 12.02 5.06
C ASP A 248 12.75 12.89 5.51
N ALA A 249 11.88 13.27 4.58
CA ALA A 249 10.65 13.99 4.90
C ALA A 249 9.73 13.18 5.85
N LEU A 250 9.53 11.88 5.57
CA LEU A 250 8.74 10.99 6.42
C LEU A 250 9.40 10.77 7.78
N LEU A 251 10.70 10.49 7.82
CA LEU A 251 11.44 10.30 9.07
C LEU A 251 11.45 11.56 9.95
N SER A 252 11.47 12.74 9.33
CA SER A 252 11.35 14.00 10.07
C SER A 252 10.00 14.20 10.78
N LEU A 253 9.00 13.37 10.47
CA LEU A 253 7.67 13.33 11.10
C LEU A 253 7.52 12.16 12.09
N SER A 254 8.61 11.56 12.57
CA SER A 254 8.60 10.37 13.42
C SER A 254 7.79 10.50 14.74
N GLY A 255 7.52 11.71 15.19
CA GLY A 255 6.60 11.98 16.31
C GLY A 255 5.12 11.91 15.94
N GLN A 256 4.79 11.91 14.66
CA GLN A 256 3.43 11.95 14.10
C GLN A 256 3.13 10.72 13.23
N VAL A 257 4.08 10.32 12.38
CA VAL A 257 3.96 9.19 11.46
C VAL A 257 4.70 7.99 12.05
N TRP A 258 3.96 6.90 12.28
CA TRP A 258 4.48 5.70 12.94
C TRP A 258 5.18 4.73 11.99
N GLY A 259 4.95 4.86 10.70
CA GLY A 259 5.57 4.03 9.68
C GLY A 259 5.20 4.45 8.26
N TYR A 260 5.93 3.89 7.31
CA TYR A 260 5.67 4.10 5.89
C TYR A 260 5.88 2.82 5.09
N CYS A 261 5.25 2.75 3.91
CA CYS A 261 5.45 1.67 2.95
C CYS A 261 5.71 2.26 1.56
N TYR A 262 6.86 1.92 0.97
CA TYR A 262 7.22 2.37 -0.38
C TYR A 262 6.48 1.56 -1.45
N THR A 263 5.94 2.20 -2.44
CA THR A 263 5.33 1.60 -3.62
C THR A 263 6.33 1.68 -4.78
N GLN A 264 7.00 0.56 -5.21
CA GLN A 264 6.79 -0.80 -4.69
C GLN A 264 8.10 -1.63 -4.72
N LEU A 265 8.06 -2.89 -4.30
CA LEU A 265 9.27 -3.74 -4.27
C LEU A 265 9.77 -4.08 -5.67
N THR A 266 8.88 -4.56 -6.55
CA THR A 266 9.22 -4.93 -7.93
C THR A 266 8.35 -4.15 -8.91
N ASP A 267 8.84 -3.94 -10.13
CA ASP A 267 7.98 -3.56 -11.24
C ASP A 267 6.87 -4.60 -11.43
N VAL A 268 5.73 -4.17 -11.94
CA VAL A 268 4.63 -5.04 -12.36
C VAL A 268 4.21 -4.64 -13.76
N GLU A 269 4.69 -5.35 -14.75
CA GLU A 269 4.41 -5.08 -16.17
C GLU A 269 4.67 -3.60 -16.56
N GLN A 270 3.61 -2.83 -16.86
CA GLN A 270 3.71 -1.42 -17.22
C GLN A 270 3.93 -0.48 -16.04
N GLU A 271 3.62 -0.91 -14.83
CA GLU A 271 3.87 -0.15 -13.61
C GLU A 271 5.34 -0.29 -13.21
N GLN A 272 6.17 0.68 -13.63
CA GLN A 272 7.62 0.59 -13.52
C GLN A 272 8.19 1.55 -12.48
N ASN A 273 7.76 1.38 -11.25
CA ASN A 273 8.17 2.14 -10.06
C ASN A 273 8.79 1.25 -8.96
N GLY A 274 9.04 -0.01 -9.27
CA GLY A 274 9.68 -0.96 -8.36
C GLY A 274 11.13 -0.63 -8.05
N ILE A 275 11.62 -1.11 -6.90
CA ILE A 275 13.05 -1.09 -6.52
C ILE A 275 13.83 -2.15 -7.30
N TYR A 276 13.17 -3.23 -7.65
CA TYR A 276 13.68 -4.27 -8.54
C TYR A 276 12.90 -4.29 -9.85
N CYS A 277 13.49 -4.87 -10.89
CA CYS A 277 12.76 -5.18 -12.11
C CYS A 277 11.69 -6.26 -11.86
N TYR A 278 10.77 -6.45 -12.80
CA TYR A 278 9.71 -7.45 -12.71
C TYR A 278 10.26 -8.87 -12.55
N ASP A 279 11.40 -9.18 -13.18
CA ASP A 279 12.13 -10.46 -13.06
C ASP A 279 12.98 -10.58 -11.78
N ARG A 280 12.88 -9.64 -10.85
CA ARG A 280 13.63 -9.53 -9.59
C ARG A 280 15.13 -9.24 -9.77
N SER A 281 15.58 -8.89 -10.96
CA SER A 281 16.94 -8.39 -11.15
C SER A 281 17.11 -6.99 -10.53
N ALA A 282 18.33 -6.67 -10.08
CA ALA A 282 18.63 -5.35 -9.52
C ALA A 282 18.40 -4.25 -10.57
N LYS A 283 17.67 -3.22 -10.18
CA LYS A 283 17.30 -2.07 -11.02
C LYS A 283 18.21 -0.87 -10.76
N PHE A 284 18.75 -0.80 -9.55
CA PHE A 284 19.54 0.28 -9.01
C PHE A 284 20.83 -0.22 -8.35
N ASP A 285 21.66 0.70 -7.86
CA ASP A 285 22.69 0.41 -6.87
C ASP A 285 21.99 0.04 -5.54
N MET A 286 21.99 -1.24 -5.23
CA MET A 286 21.26 -1.76 -4.08
C MET A 286 21.87 -1.40 -2.74
N ASP A 287 23.16 -1.12 -2.67
CA ASP A 287 23.80 -0.61 -1.44
C ASP A 287 23.31 0.81 -1.14
N ARG A 288 23.16 1.64 -2.18
CA ARG A 288 22.60 2.98 -2.04
C ARG A 288 21.11 2.95 -1.67
N ILE A 289 20.32 2.08 -2.27
CA ILE A 289 18.91 1.85 -1.91
C ILE A 289 18.79 1.43 -0.45
N LYS A 290 19.59 0.45 -0.03
CA LYS A 290 19.62 -0.02 1.35
C LYS A 290 19.98 1.10 2.33
N ALA A 291 20.97 1.91 2.00
CA ALA A 291 21.39 3.04 2.83
C ALA A 291 20.23 4.04 3.05
N ILE A 292 19.43 4.31 2.00
CA ILE A 292 18.27 5.21 2.08
C ILE A 292 17.18 4.62 3.00
N PHE A 293 16.74 3.37 2.77
CA PHE A 293 15.63 2.78 3.53
C PHE A 293 16.05 2.28 4.93
N SER A 294 17.34 2.14 5.21
CA SER A 294 17.84 1.79 6.54
C SER A 294 18.02 2.99 7.48
N LYS A 295 17.76 4.20 7.01
CA LYS A 295 17.80 5.41 7.85
C LYS A 295 16.84 5.27 9.04
N ARG A 296 17.17 5.97 10.11
CA ARG A 296 16.36 6.06 11.34
C ARG A 296 15.99 7.53 11.59
N PRO A 297 14.88 7.80 12.31
CA PRO A 297 14.51 9.14 12.76
C PRO A 297 15.60 9.82 13.57
#